data_499dc861a825cce430674a3e6032ec81
#
_entry.id   499dc861a825cce430674a3e6032ec81
#
_cell.length_a   1.000
_cell.length_b   1.000
_cell.length_c   1.000
_cell.angle_alpha   90.00
_cell.angle_beta   90.00
_cell.angle_gamma   90.00
#
_symmetry.space_group_name_H-M   'P 1'
#
loop_
_entity.id
_entity.type
_entity.pdbx_description
1 polymer ?
#
loop_
_entity_poly.entity_id
_entity_poly.type
_entity_poly.pdbx_seq_one_letter_code
_entity_poly.pdbx_strand_id
1 'polypeptide(L)'
;MPETPEERARREIDADLVAAGWIVQSREDLDLTAGRGIAVREFPMKSGFGHADYLLYLDRKAIGAIEAKAEGTLTGVEAQSAKYGAGLPDNLPAHKRPLPFLFESNGTVTYFTNGLDPIPRSRRLFNFPRPETLGELVGQATQLRSRLKELPPLDETGLWKVQIRAIRNLEESFADADPRALIQMATGSGKTFTAVNVCYRLLKFANAKRILFLVDRGHLGKQAEDEFANFTPPDDPRKFPQLYTVQRLKTNAINPAAKVVITTIQRLFSMLKGETEFDAANEEGSGFDSAKPWQGEPPQVVYNAGIPPEFFNFIIVDECHRSIYELWSQVLLYFDSFLVGLTATPAGKTIGFFNQNLVMQYGHAEAVTDGVNVDFDVYRIRTKVTEKGSTIYAGDTGVYVDKRHKLTRAERLELLTQDLTYTANQLDRDVVSESQIRTVIQQFRDKVLPEAFPDRKEVPRHSSSPRTTPTPTTLSASSARSLRRETSSARKSPTAPASCA
;
A
#
# COMPACT_ATOMS: atom_id res chain seq x y z
N MET A 1 -27.08 -28.49 -24.09
CA MET A 1 -26.37 -27.60 -25.04
C MET A 1 -25.23 -26.96 -24.24
N PRO A 2 -24.11 -26.61 -24.83
CA PRO A 2 -23.12 -25.82 -24.10
C PRO A 2 -23.73 -24.48 -23.73
N GLU A 3 -23.45 -24.04 -22.50
CA GLU A 3 -23.88 -22.77 -21.94
C GLU A 3 -23.40 -21.60 -22.82
N THR A 4 -24.26 -20.66 -23.15
CA THR A 4 -23.90 -19.46 -23.90
C THR A 4 -23.05 -18.49 -23.05
N PRO A 5 -22.23 -17.61 -23.65
CA PRO A 5 -21.49 -16.61 -22.89
C PRO A 5 -22.39 -15.70 -22.03
N GLU A 6 -23.60 -15.39 -22.48
CA GLU A 6 -24.59 -14.60 -21.74
C GLU A 6 -25.16 -15.36 -20.54
N GLU A 7 -25.50 -16.64 -20.70
CA GLU A 7 -25.96 -17.49 -19.60
C GLU A 7 -24.88 -17.64 -18.53
N ARG A 8 -23.61 -17.79 -18.93
CA ARG A 8 -22.48 -17.82 -18.00
C ARG A 8 -22.36 -16.50 -17.24
N ALA A 9 -22.38 -15.36 -17.94
CA ALA A 9 -22.32 -14.05 -17.32
C ALA A 9 -23.45 -13.85 -16.28
N ARG A 10 -24.68 -14.22 -16.62
CA ARG A 10 -25.83 -14.14 -15.69
C ARG A 10 -25.66 -15.03 -14.46
N ARG A 11 -25.15 -16.24 -14.62
CA ARG A 11 -24.88 -17.14 -13.50
C ARG A 11 -23.84 -16.57 -12.54
N GLU A 12 -22.77 -15.97 -13.07
CA GLU A 12 -21.73 -15.32 -12.26
C GLU A 12 -22.25 -14.06 -11.58
N ILE A 13 -23.05 -13.24 -12.27
CA ILE A 13 -23.73 -12.08 -11.69
C ILE A 13 -24.67 -12.52 -10.54
N ASP A 14 -25.42 -13.60 -10.72
CA ASP A 14 -26.27 -14.14 -9.66
C ASP A 14 -25.46 -14.55 -8.43
N ALA A 15 -24.34 -15.25 -8.64
CA ALA A 15 -23.46 -15.66 -7.54
C ALA A 15 -22.86 -14.45 -6.81
N ASP A 16 -22.44 -13.43 -7.53
CA ASP A 16 -21.87 -12.20 -6.98
C ASP A 16 -22.90 -11.40 -6.19
N LEU A 17 -24.15 -11.31 -6.69
CA LEU A 17 -25.26 -10.66 -5.99
C LEU A 17 -25.60 -11.40 -4.69
N VAL A 18 -25.68 -12.73 -4.73
CA VAL A 18 -25.96 -13.55 -3.54
C VAL A 18 -24.84 -13.42 -2.53
N ALA A 19 -23.57 -13.43 -2.96
CA ALA A 19 -22.42 -13.21 -2.08
C ALA A 19 -22.46 -11.83 -1.40
N ALA A 20 -22.97 -10.81 -2.10
CA ALA A 20 -23.17 -9.46 -1.57
C ALA A 20 -24.43 -9.31 -0.70
N GLY A 21 -25.24 -10.37 -0.52
CA GLY A 21 -26.41 -10.36 0.34
C GLY A 21 -27.72 -9.97 -0.36
N TRP A 22 -27.75 -9.97 -1.69
CA TRP A 22 -28.97 -9.80 -2.47
C TRP A 22 -29.70 -11.14 -2.61
N ILE A 23 -31.05 -11.10 -2.58
CA ILE A 23 -31.90 -12.23 -2.93
C ILE A 23 -32.28 -12.11 -4.41
N VAL A 24 -31.80 -13.05 -5.22
CA VAL A 24 -32.06 -13.06 -6.66
C VAL A 24 -33.37 -13.85 -6.90
N GLN A 25 -34.31 -13.24 -7.62
CA GLN A 25 -35.63 -13.82 -7.91
C GLN A 25 -35.94 -13.71 -9.40
N SER A 26 -36.76 -14.64 -9.89
CA SER A 26 -37.45 -14.48 -11.16
C SER A 26 -38.62 -13.51 -10.99
N ARG A 27 -39.09 -12.96 -12.09
CA ARG A 27 -40.26 -12.08 -12.06
C ARG A 27 -41.54 -12.85 -11.63
N GLU A 28 -41.62 -14.12 -11.95
CA GLU A 28 -42.76 -14.99 -11.67
C GLU A 28 -42.88 -15.29 -10.17
N ASP A 29 -41.75 -15.38 -9.48
CA ASP A 29 -41.65 -15.69 -8.05
C ASP A 29 -41.40 -14.42 -7.20
N LEU A 30 -41.82 -13.25 -7.70
CA LEU A 30 -41.50 -11.97 -7.06
C LEU A 30 -42.14 -11.85 -5.66
N ASP A 31 -41.30 -11.88 -4.65
CA ASP A 31 -41.65 -11.56 -3.26
C ASP A 31 -40.69 -10.48 -2.71
N LEU A 32 -41.15 -9.23 -2.72
CA LEU A 32 -40.41 -8.10 -2.17
C LEU A 32 -40.34 -8.11 -0.63
N THR A 33 -40.96 -9.08 0.04
CA THR A 33 -40.90 -9.25 1.50
C THR A 33 -39.89 -10.29 1.94
N ALA A 34 -39.28 -11.05 1.00
CA ALA A 34 -38.31 -12.12 1.25
C ALA A 34 -37.05 -11.60 1.93
N GLY A 35 -36.73 -10.32 1.76
CA GLY A 35 -35.54 -9.72 2.37
C GLY A 35 -35.45 -8.22 2.10
N ARG A 36 -34.37 -7.62 2.59
CA ARG A 36 -34.16 -6.19 2.43
C ARG A 36 -33.77 -5.82 1.00
N GLY A 37 -32.85 -6.60 0.38
CA GLY A 37 -32.34 -6.39 -0.96
C GLY A 37 -32.79 -7.49 -1.90
N ILE A 38 -33.53 -7.16 -2.95
CA ILE A 38 -34.05 -8.10 -3.94
C ILE A 38 -33.56 -7.69 -5.32
N ALA A 39 -33.00 -8.62 -6.07
CA ALA A 39 -32.61 -8.46 -7.47
C ALA A 39 -33.55 -9.27 -8.36
N VAL A 40 -34.36 -8.61 -9.18
CA VAL A 40 -35.38 -9.23 -10.02
C VAL A 40 -34.88 -9.32 -11.44
N ARG A 41 -34.78 -10.54 -11.97
CA ARG A 41 -34.28 -10.79 -13.35
C ARG A 41 -35.31 -10.34 -14.40
N GLU A 42 -34.78 -9.91 -15.56
CA GLU A 42 -35.53 -9.64 -16.81
C GLU A 42 -36.74 -8.71 -16.60
N PHE A 43 -36.52 -7.60 -15.92
CA PHE A 43 -37.58 -6.69 -15.55
C PHE A 43 -37.99 -5.77 -16.71
N PRO A 44 -39.29 -5.73 -17.13
CA PRO A 44 -39.73 -4.86 -18.23
C PRO A 44 -39.74 -3.41 -17.78
N MET A 45 -39.08 -2.57 -18.55
CA MET A 45 -39.07 -1.11 -18.38
C MET A 45 -40.22 -0.45 -19.14
N LYS A 46 -40.37 0.86 -19.06
CA LYS A 46 -41.36 1.62 -19.86
C LYS A 46 -41.23 1.31 -21.36
N SER A 47 -42.30 1.49 -22.11
CA SER A 47 -42.27 1.38 -23.59
C SER A 47 -41.14 2.21 -24.18
N GLY A 48 -40.32 1.58 -25.03
CA GLY A 48 -39.14 2.18 -25.67
C GLY A 48 -37.83 2.00 -24.87
N PHE A 49 -37.87 1.47 -23.63
CA PHE A 49 -36.69 1.27 -22.79
C PHE A 49 -36.23 -0.19 -22.72
N GLY A 50 -37.02 -1.14 -23.21
CA GLY A 50 -36.68 -2.57 -23.21
C GLY A 50 -36.83 -3.25 -21.85
N HIS A 51 -35.92 -4.19 -21.56
CA HIS A 51 -35.87 -4.91 -20.28
C HIS A 51 -34.52 -4.67 -19.63
N ALA A 52 -34.52 -4.42 -18.31
CA ALA A 52 -33.29 -4.46 -17.54
C ALA A 52 -33.00 -5.92 -17.17
N ASP A 53 -31.75 -6.37 -17.31
CA ASP A 53 -31.39 -7.73 -16.92
C ASP A 53 -31.68 -7.99 -15.43
N TYR A 54 -31.44 -6.99 -14.59
CA TYR A 54 -31.89 -7.00 -13.21
C TYR A 54 -32.41 -5.63 -12.78
N LEU A 55 -33.54 -5.61 -12.06
CA LEU A 55 -34.01 -4.45 -11.31
C LEU A 55 -33.77 -4.69 -9.82
N LEU A 56 -33.05 -3.76 -9.17
CA LEU A 56 -32.72 -3.85 -7.75
C LEU A 56 -33.76 -3.14 -6.91
N TYR A 57 -34.28 -3.83 -5.91
CA TYR A 57 -35.17 -3.31 -4.89
C TYR A 57 -34.48 -3.30 -3.53
N LEU A 58 -34.63 -2.21 -2.81
CA LEU A 58 -34.27 -2.07 -1.40
C LEU A 58 -35.49 -1.65 -0.61
N ASP A 59 -35.76 -2.36 0.48
CA ASP A 59 -36.95 -2.08 1.34
C ASP A 59 -38.22 -1.89 0.48
N ARG A 60 -38.42 -2.74 -0.51
CA ARG A 60 -39.57 -2.78 -1.46
C ARG A 60 -39.67 -1.60 -2.42
N LYS A 61 -38.66 -0.76 -2.54
CA LYS A 61 -38.59 0.34 -3.50
C LYS A 61 -37.42 0.12 -4.50
N ALA A 62 -37.67 0.40 -5.76
CA ALA A 62 -36.62 0.31 -6.77
C ALA A 62 -35.49 1.31 -6.47
N ILE A 63 -34.23 0.84 -6.61
CA ILE A 63 -33.06 1.63 -6.24
C ILE A 63 -31.99 1.64 -7.33
N GLY A 64 -31.94 0.66 -8.21
CA GLY A 64 -30.93 0.54 -9.25
C GLY A 64 -31.28 -0.48 -10.31
N ALA A 65 -30.45 -0.56 -11.36
CA ALA A 65 -30.58 -1.55 -12.43
C ALA A 65 -29.21 -2.09 -12.82
N ILE A 66 -29.18 -3.34 -13.29
CA ILE A 66 -27.99 -4.00 -13.83
C ILE A 66 -28.25 -4.39 -15.27
N GLU A 67 -27.28 -4.11 -16.13
CA GLU A 67 -27.18 -4.60 -17.48
C GLU A 67 -26.12 -5.69 -17.56
N ALA A 68 -26.52 -6.89 -17.98
CA ALA A 68 -25.62 -8.02 -18.22
C ALA A 68 -25.07 -7.96 -19.64
N LYS A 69 -23.78 -8.15 -19.83
CA LYS A 69 -23.11 -8.14 -21.13
C LYS A 69 -22.37 -9.46 -21.36
N ALA A 70 -22.24 -9.84 -22.63
CA ALA A 70 -21.37 -10.94 -22.99
C ALA A 70 -19.91 -10.60 -22.72
N GLU A 71 -19.10 -11.61 -22.43
CA GLU A 71 -17.67 -11.49 -22.20
C GLU A 71 -16.97 -10.76 -23.38
N GLY A 72 -16.19 -9.72 -23.10
CA GLY A 72 -15.46 -8.91 -24.10
C GLY A 72 -16.15 -7.64 -24.62
N THR A 73 -17.38 -7.31 -24.22
CA THR A 73 -18.18 -6.21 -24.82
C THR A 73 -18.43 -5.00 -23.91
N LEU A 74 -17.64 -4.78 -22.88
CA LEU A 74 -17.84 -3.67 -21.91
C LEU A 74 -17.33 -2.29 -22.39
N THR A 75 -17.12 -2.07 -23.69
CA THR A 75 -16.75 -0.76 -24.26
C THR A 75 -17.98 -0.02 -24.79
N GLY A 76 -18.24 1.20 -24.28
CA GLY A 76 -19.28 2.11 -24.80
C GLY A 76 -20.66 2.02 -24.12
N VAL A 77 -20.76 1.51 -22.91
CA VAL A 77 -21.99 1.05 -22.23
C VAL A 77 -22.64 2.11 -21.33
N GLU A 78 -21.96 3.19 -20.97
CA GLU A 78 -22.53 4.28 -20.11
C GLU A 78 -23.85 4.85 -20.63
N ALA A 79 -24.07 4.81 -21.96
CA ALA A 79 -25.31 5.30 -22.56
C ALA A 79 -26.53 4.36 -22.37
N GLN A 80 -26.31 3.04 -22.20
CA GLN A 80 -27.40 2.08 -22.02
C GLN A 80 -27.90 2.00 -20.60
N SER A 81 -27.00 1.99 -19.61
CA SER A 81 -27.38 1.99 -18.19
C SER A 81 -28.13 3.26 -17.80
N ALA A 82 -27.71 4.44 -18.34
CA ALA A 82 -28.45 5.69 -18.16
C ALA A 82 -29.89 5.63 -18.68
N LYS A 83 -30.12 4.90 -19.78
CA LYS A 83 -31.45 4.67 -20.33
C LYS A 83 -32.35 3.93 -19.35
N TYR A 84 -31.87 2.88 -18.67
CA TYR A 84 -32.67 2.14 -17.69
C TYR A 84 -32.97 2.97 -16.45
N GLY A 85 -32.06 3.84 -16.02
CA GLY A 85 -32.33 4.78 -14.92
C GLY A 85 -33.59 5.59 -15.12
N ALA A 86 -33.84 6.06 -16.35
CA ALA A 86 -35.03 6.83 -16.73
C ALA A 86 -36.24 5.96 -17.08
N GLY A 87 -36.04 4.70 -17.42
CA GLY A 87 -37.05 3.76 -17.93
C GLY A 87 -37.92 3.09 -16.89
N LEU A 88 -37.78 3.36 -15.59
CA LEU A 88 -38.59 2.74 -14.57
C LEU A 88 -40.08 3.08 -14.71
N PRO A 89 -41.04 2.11 -14.77
CA PRO A 89 -42.47 2.36 -14.80
C PRO A 89 -42.93 3.31 -13.69
N ASP A 90 -43.85 4.27 -14.02
CA ASP A 90 -44.23 5.34 -13.10
C ASP A 90 -45.03 4.86 -11.90
N ASN A 91 -45.73 3.74 -12.05
CA ASN A 91 -46.50 3.08 -11.00
C ASN A 91 -45.71 2.33 -9.95
N LEU A 92 -44.38 2.12 -10.19
CA LEU A 92 -43.52 1.40 -9.25
C LEU A 92 -42.95 2.35 -8.20
N PRO A 93 -42.93 1.96 -6.92
CA PRO A 93 -42.25 2.74 -5.90
C PRO A 93 -40.74 2.72 -6.12
N ALA A 94 -40.08 3.88 -5.98
CA ALA A 94 -38.64 4.03 -6.10
C ALA A 94 -38.10 4.95 -5.00
N HIS A 95 -36.84 4.74 -4.61
CA HIS A 95 -36.16 5.64 -3.68
C HIS A 95 -35.87 7.00 -4.31
N LYS A 96 -35.47 7.02 -5.57
CA LYS A 96 -35.22 8.23 -6.39
C LYS A 96 -35.54 7.95 -7.86
N ARG A 97 -35.88 9.00 -8.58
CA ARG A 97 -36.07 8.97 -10.04
C ARG A 97 -35.26 10.10 -10.69
N PRO A 98 -34.46 9.80 -11.74
CA PRO A 98 -34.17 8.47 -12.30
C PRO A 98 -33.50 7.55 -11.26
N LEU A 99 -33.44 6.22 -11.53
CA LEU A 99 -32.78 5.28 -10.63
C LEU A 99 -31.33 5.69 -10.40
N PRO A 100 -30.90 5.81 -9.13
CA PRO A 100 -29.59 6.41 -8.84
C PRO A 100 -28.40 5.46 -9.06
N PHE A 101 -28.60 4.14 -8.98
CA PHE A 101 -27.51 3.18 -9.04
C PHE A 101 -27.60 2.32 -10.27
N LEU A 102 -26.58 2.42 -11.13
CA LEU A 102 -26.53 1.70 -12.39
C LEU A 102 -25.29 0.85 -12.44
N PHE A 103 -25.46 -0.41 -12.87
CA PHE A 103 -24.40 -1.38 -12.96
C PHE A 103 -24.35 -1.99 -14.37
N GLU A 104 -23.15 -2.31 -14.79
CA GLU A 104 -22.85 -3.02 -16.02
C GLU A 104 -21.88 -4.14 -15.69
N SER A 105 -22.23 -5.39 -15.99
CA SER A 105 -21.43 -6.54 -15.62
C SER A 105 -21.42 -7.60 -16.70
N ASN A 106 -20.29 -8.29 -16.84
CA ASN A 106 -20.17 -9.51 -17.64
C ASN A 106 -19.88 -10.75 -16.76
N GLY A 107 -20.10 -10.65 -15.45
CA GLY A 107 -19.77 -11.66 -14.46
C GLY A 107 -18.31 -11.68 -14.01
N THR A 108 -17.38 -11.15 -14.81
CA THR A 108 -15.94 -11.05 -14.44
C THR A 108 -15.55 -9.63 -14.07
N VAL A 109 -16.15 -8.66 -14.72
CA VAL A 109 -15.90 -7.23 -14.50
C VAL A 109 -17.24 -6.53 -14.29
N THR A 110 -17.33 -5.79 -13.18
CA THR A 110 -18.52 -5.01 -12.84
C THR A 110 -18.15 -3.54 -12.79
N TYR A 111 -18.92 -2.70 -13.48
CA TYR A 111 -18.86 -1.25 -13.43
C TYR A 111 -20.06 -0.70 -12.68
N PHE A 112 -19.84 0.38 -11.97
CA PHE A 112 -20.86 1.05 -11.15
C PHE A 112 -20.86 2.55 -11.41
N THR A 113 -22.03 3.10 -11.66
CA THR A 113 -22.28 4.53 -11.75
C THR A 113 -23.23 4.94 -10.62
N ASN A 114 -22.76 5.82 -9.73
CA ASN A 114 -23.57 6.43 -8.70
C ASN A 114 -24.11 7.77 -9.22
N GLY A 115 -25.39 7.80 -9.61
CA GLY A 115 -26.07 9.02 -10.09
C GLY A 115 -26.29 10.09 -9.01
N LEU A 116 -25.98 9.82 -7.74
CA LEU A 116 -26.02 10.79 -6.65
C LEU A 116 -24.71 11.57 -6.48
N ASP A 117 -23.65 11.12 -7.12
CA ASP A 117 -22.37 11.84 -7.12
C ASP A 117 -22.49 13.16 -7.92
N PRO A 118 -21.76 14.22 -7.54
CA PRO A 118 -21.85 15.52 -8.22
C PRO A 118 -21.41 15.47 -9.70
N ILE A 119 -20.56 14.51 -10.03
CA ILE A 119 -20.14 14.17 -11.41
C ILE A 119 -20.17 12.64 -11.46
N PRO A 120 -21.32 12.04 -11.87
CA PRO A 120 -21.39 10.59 -12.01
C PRO A 120 -20.40 10.07 -13.03
N ARG A 121 -19.54 9.16 -12.59
CA ARG A 121 -18.56 8.46 -13.45
C ARG A 121 -18.66 6.97 -13.18
N SER A 122 -18.60 6.19 -14.26
CA SER A 122 -18.51 4.74 -14.16
C SER A 122 -17.16 4.33 -13.58
N ARG A 123 -17.17 3.43 -12.61
CA ARG A 123 -15.96 2.88 -11.98
C ARG A 123 -16.06 1.38 -11.80
N ARG A 124 -14.92 0.72 -11.93
CA ARG A 124 -14.85 -0.72 -11.74
C ARG A 124 -14.98 -1.07 -10.27
N LEU A 125 -15.81 -2.07 -9.97
CA LEU A 125 -15.92 -2.71 -8.66
C LEU A 125 -15.38 -4.13 -8.70
N PHE A 126 -14.98 -4.65 -7.53
CA PHE A 126 -14.64 -6.05 -7.36
C PHE A 126 -15.90 -6.93 -7.32
N ASN A 127 -16.95 -6.46 -6.65
CA ASN A 127 -18.25 -7.11 -6.55
C ASN A 127 -19.35 -6.06 -6.37
N PHE A 128 -20.62 -6.43 -6.46
CA PHE A 128 -21.76 -5.56 -6.18
C PHE A 128 -21.74 -5.07 -4.73
N PRO A 129 -22.11 -3.81 -4.46
CA PRO A 129 -22.30 -3.30 -3.11
C PRO A 129 -23.46 -4.03 -2.42
N ARG A 130 -23.36 -4.17 -1.10
CA ARG A 130 -24.42 -4.75 -0.29
C ARG A 130 -25.68 -3.87 -0.31
N PRO A 131 -26.88 -4.46 -0.09
CA PRO A 131 -28.14 -3.70 0.04
C PRO A 131 -28.03 -2.57 1.08
N GLU A 132 -27.38 -2.84 2.22
CA GLU A 132 -27.16 -1.86 3.30
C GLU A 132 -26.36 -0.65 2.81
N THR A 133 -25.31 -0.89 2.02
CA THR A 133 -24.46 0.17 1.47
C THR A 133 -25.23 1.07 0.51
N LEU A 134 -26.04 0.50 -0.39
CA LEU A 134 -26.87 1.31 -1.27
C LEU A 134 -27.96 2.07 -0.48
N GLY A 135 -28.49 1.47 0.59
CA GLY A 135 -29.43 2.12 1.49
C GLY A 135 -28.82 3.32 2.21
N GLU A 136 -27.58 3.18 2.67
CA GLU A 136 -26.85 4.28 3.29
C GLU A 136 -26.55 5.39 2.28
N LEU A 137 -26.13 5.05 1.05
CA LEU A 137 -25.86 6.04 0.00
C LEU A 137 -27.11 6.84 -0.36
N VAL A 138 -28.26 6.19 -0.54
CA VAL A 138 -29.52 6.89 -0.89
C VAL A 138 -30.09 7.69 0.27
N GLY A 139 -29.79 7.29 1.51
CA GLY A 139 -30.23 7.99 2.73
C GLY A 139 -29.36 9.19 3.10
N GLN A 140 -28.17 9.35 2.53
CA GLN A 140 -27.29 10.49 2.80
C GLN A 140 -27.83 11.77 2.16
N ALA A 141 -27.82 12.88 2.91
CA ALA A 141 -28.16 14.19 2.38
C ALA A 141 -27.16 14.66 1.30
N THR A 142 -25.87 14.39 1.53
CA THR A 142 -24.77 14.69 0.62
C THR A 142 -23.85 13.48 0.49
N GLN A 143 -23.39 13.19 -0.74
CA GLN A 143 -22.46 12.11 -1.01
C GLN A 143 -21.03 12.45 -0.57
N LEU A 144 -20.19 11.42 -0.34
CA LEU A 144 -18.78 11.61 0.01
C LEU A 144 -18.08 12.53 -1.00
N ARG A 145 -18.27 12.30 -2.31
CA ARG A 145 -17.63 13.10 -3.37
C ARG A 145 -18.11 14.55 -3.38
N SER A 146 -19.35 14.83 -2.97
CA SER A 146 -19.81 16.21 -2.78
C SER A 146 -19.11 16.89 -1.61
N ARG A 147 -18.97 16.19 -0.47
CA ARG A 147 -18.26 16.72 0.70
C ARG A 147 -16.78 16.97 0.45
N LEU A 148 -16.15 16.14 -0.40
CA LEU A 148 -14.75 16.35 -0.79
C LEU A 148 -14.54 17.63 -1.61
N LYS A 149 -15.56 18.10 -2.35
CA LYS A 149 -15.53 19.39 -3.05
C LYS A 149 -15.69 20.60 -2.11
N GLU A 150 -16.28 20.37 -0.93
CA GLU A 150 -16.64 21.41 0.02
C GLU A 150 -15.78 21.39 1.29
N LEU A 151 -14.57 20.82 1.20
CA LEU A 151 -13.64 20.84 2.34
C LEU A 151 -13.30 22.28 2.72
N PRO A 152 -13.31 22.62 4.03
CA PRO A 152 -12.91 23.95 4.46
C PRO A 152 -11.44 24.24 4.17
N PRO A 153 -11.04 25.52 4.07
CA PRO A 153 -9.64 25.91 3.91
C PRO A 153 -8.74 25.20 4.91
N LEU A 154 -7.53 24.85 4.47
CA LEU A 154 -6.53 24.23 5.33
C LEU A 154 -6.04 25.25 6.37
N ASP A 155 -6.11 24.87 7.65
CA ASP A 155 -5.37 25.56 8.70
C ASP A 155 -3.88 25.17 8.59
N GLU A 156 -3.04 26.14 8.31
CA GLU A 156 -1.61 25.94 8.04
C GLU A 156 -0.75 25.96 9.30
N THR A 157 -1.37 26.18 10.47
CA THR A 157 -0.65 26.28 11.75
C THR A 157 0.17 25.02 12.02
N GLY A 158 1.48 25.19 12.20
CA GLY A 158 2.41 24.11 12.50
C GLY A 158 2.80 23.22 11.29
N LEU A 159 2.31 23.52 10.08
CA LEU A 159 2.66 22.80 8.88
C LEU A 159 3.85 23.44 8.14
N TRP A 160 4.69 22.60 7.59
CA TRP A 160 5.73 23.04 6.66
C TRP A 160 5.14 23.33 5.27
N LYS A 161 5.76 24.21 4.51
CA LYS A 161 5.31 24.57 3.15
C LYS A 161 5.07 23.36 2.24
N VAL A 162 5.96 22.36 2.34
CA VAL A 162 5.84 21.11 1.59
C VAL A 162 4.59 20.31 1.97
N GLN A 163 4.24 20.27 3.25
CA GLN A 163 3.05 19.57 3.77
C GLN A 163 1.78 20.30 3.36
N ILE A 164 1.75 21.63 3.43
CA ILE A 164 0.65 22.48 2.94
C ILE A 164 0.38 22.20 1.48
N ARG A 165 1.43 22.24 0.64
CA ARG A 165 1.32 21.96 -0.80
C ARG A 165 0.79 20.55 -1.07
N ALA A 166 1.30 19.55 -0.35
CA ALA A 166 0.86 18.17 -0.51
C ALA A 166 -0.61 17.96 -0.15
N ILE A 167 -1.07 18.54 0.97
CA ILE A 167 -2.47 18.42 1.41
C ILE A 167 -3.40 19.13 0.42
N ARG A 168 -3.11 20.36 0.02
CA ARG A 168 -3.93 21.13 -0.91
C ARG A 168 -4.08 20.43 -2.25
N ASN A 169 -2.98 20.02 -2.86
CA ASN A 169 -3.02 19.34 -4.15
C ASN A 169 -3.77 17.99 -4.08
N LEU A 170 -3.65 17.28 -2.95
CA LEU A 170 -4.40 16.04 -2.73
C LEU A 170 -5.90 16.30 -2.60
N GLU A 171 -6.30 17.33 -1.86
CA GLU A 171 -7.71 17.71 -1.70
C GLU A 171 -8.32 18.21 -3.01
N GLU A 172 -7.57 18.91 -3.84
CA GLU A 172 -7.95 19.28 -5.20
C GLU A 172 -8.20 18.03 -6.06
N SER A 173 -7.28 17.05 -6.05
CA SER A 173 -7.46 15.78 -6.73
C SER A 173 -8.72 15.02 -6.26
N PHE A 174 -9.01 15.04 -4.96
CA PHE A 174 -10.25 14.47 -4.44
C PHE A 174 -11.50 15.21 -4.92
N ALA A 175 -11.44 16.55 -5.00
CA ALA A 175 -12.55 17.37 -5.51
C ALA A 175 -12.85 17.07 -6.98
N ASP A 176 -11.82 16.73 -7.77
CA ASP A 176 -11.94 16.28 -9.16
C ASP A 176 -12.41 14.83 -9.28
N ALA A 177 -12.61 14.16 -8.14
CA ALA A 177 -13.02 12.76 -8.02
C ALA A 177 -12.03 11.77 -8.65
N ASP A 178 -10.73 12.11 -8.68
CA ASP A 178 -9.68 11.20 -9.10
C ASP A 178 -9.52 10.07 -8.09
N PRO A 179 -9.67 8.79 -8.51
CA PRO A 179 -9.72 7.68 -7.58
C PRO A 179 -8.34 7.34 -6.99
N ARG A 180 -7.26 7.83 -7.58
CA ARG A 180 -5.88 7.53 -7.18
C ARG A 180 -5.02 8.77 -7.22
N ALA A 181 -4.22 8.97 -6.18
CA ALA A 181 -3.27 10.08 -6.10
C ALA A 181 -1.92 9.59 -5.55
N LEU A 182 -0.83 10.09 -6.11
CA LEU A 182 0.53 9.78 -5.68
C LEU A 182 1.19 11.03 -5.12
N ILE A 183 1.76 10.91 -3.92
CA ILE A 183 2.55 11.95 -3.27
C ILE A 183 4.00 11.47 -3.17
N GLN A 184 4.90 12.16 -3.86
CA GLN A 184 6.33 12.00 -3.67
C GLN A 184 6.81 13.04 -2.69
N MET A 185 7.36 12.60 -1.56
CA MET A 185 8.02 13.45 -0.57
C MET A 185 9.31 12.79 -0.09
N ALA A 186 10.40 13.54 -0.06
CA ALA A 186 11.71 13.08 0.42
C ALA A 186 11.61 12.51 1.85
N THR A 187 12.51 11.61 2.20
CA THR A 187 12.61 11.09 3.57
C THR A 187 12.89 12.25 4.53
N GLY A 188 12.26 12.25 5.70
CA GLY A 188 12.41 13.33 6.70
C GLY A 188 11.49 14.55 6.49
N SER A 189 10.76 14.64 5.36
CA SER A 189 9.84 15.76 5.08
C SER A 189 8.47 15.68 5.79
N GLY A 190 8.26 14.66 6.64
CA GLY A 190 7.03 14.51 7.41
C GLY A 190 5.88 13.85 6.62
N LYS A 191 6.17 12.87 5.74
CA LYS A 191 5.14 12.11 4.98
C LYS A 191 4.02 11.57 5.87
N THR A 192 4.37 10.85 6.94
CA THR A 192 3.39 10.24 7.85
C THR A 192 2.57 11.30 8.57
N PHE A 193 3.18 12.39 9.03
CA PHE A 193 2.47 13.52 9.64
C PHE A 193 1.49 14.19 8.66
N THR A 194 1.90 14.37 7.39
CA THR A 194 1.01 14.86 6.32
C THR A 194 -0.19 13.95 6.15
N ALA A 195 0.03 12.64 6.10
CA ALA A 195 -1.05 11.66 5.97
C ALA A 195 -2.00 11.64 7.17
N VAL A 196 -1.49 11.79 8.40
CA VAL A 196 -2.33 11.87 9.62
C VAL A 196 -3.22 13.13 9.57
N ASN A 197 -2.68 14.27 9.13
CA ASN A 197 -3.45 15.50 8.95
C ASN A 197 -4.57 15.30 7.90
N VAL A 198 -4.26 14.68 6.76
CA VAL A 198 -5.26 14.31 5.74
C VAL A 198 -6.33 13.39 6.34
N CYS A 199 -5.96 12.34 7.07
CA CYS A 199 -6.92 11.46 7.74
C CYS A 199 -7.88 12.23 8.67
N TYR A 200 -7.35 13.16 9.47
CA TYR A 200 -8.17 14.00 10.33
C TYR A 200 -9.18 14.80 9.54
N ARG A 201 -8.76 15.48 8.49
CA ARG A 201 -9.63 16.32 7.66
C ARG A 201 -10.71 15.50 6.95
N LEU A 202 -10.36 14.33 6.43
CA LEU A 202 -11.30 13.42 5.79
C LEU A 202 -12.36 12.88 6.76
N LEU A 203 -11.97 12.54 7.99
CA LEU A 203 -12.91 12.09 9.02
C LEU A 203 -13.82 13.22 9.50
N LYS A 204 -13.25 14.41 9.75
CA LYS A 204 -13.98 15.53 10.33
C LYS A 204 -14.89 16.22 9.31
N PHE A 205 -14.37 16.58 8.15
CA PHE A 205 -15.06 17.44 7.20
C PHE A 205 -15.72 16.67 6.05
N ALA A 206 -15.11 15.57 5.58
CA ALA A 206 -15.75 14.72 4.58
C ALA A 206 -16.63 13.62 5.19
N ASN A 207 -16.67 13.49 6.52
CA ASN A 207 -17.40 12.44 7.23
C ASN A 207 -17.09 11.04 6.67
N ALA A 208 -15.79 10.76 6.44
CA ALA A 208 -15.34 9.44 6.01
C ALA A 208 -15.67 8.40 7.07
N LYS A 209 -16.18 7.24 6.67
CA LYS A 209 -16.56 6.18 7.60
C LYS A 209 -15.34 5.52 8.22
N ARG A 210 -14.38 5.13 7.35
CA ARG A 210 -13.18 4.39 7.74
C ARG A 210 -12.05 4.61 6.75
N ILE A 211 -10.85 4.76 7.28
CA ILE A 211 -9.61 4.91 6.52
C ILE A 211 -8.70 3.73 6.82
N LEU A 212 -8.12 3.13 5.79
CA LEU A 212 -7.09 2.12 5.89
C LEU A 212 -5.72 2.77 5.70
N PHE A 213 -4.80 2.55 6.64
CA PHE A 213 -3.41 2.97 6.55
C PHE A 213 -2.53 1.73 6.39
N LEU A 214 -2.02 1.52 5.20
CA LEU A 214 -1.20 0.36 4.84
C LEU A 214 0.28 0.69 4.93
N VAL A 215 1.03 -0.22 5.53
CA VAL A 215 2.48 -0.15 5.67
C VAL A 215 3.13 -1.42 5.11
N ASP A 216 4.40 -1.30 4.70
CA ASP A 216 5.16 -2.44 4.17
C ASP A 216 5.62 -3.42 5.28
N ARG A 217 5.90 -2.89 6.50
CA ARG A 217 6.45 -3.69 7.63
C ARG A 217 5.80 -3.32 8.95
N GLY A 218 5.75 -4.29 9.87
CA GLY A 218 5.13 -4.11 11.18
C GLY A 218 5.69 -2.96 12.03
N HIS A 219 7.01 -2.68 11.95
CA HIS A 219 7.62 -1.57 12.68
C HIS A 219 7.18 -0.19 12.14
N LEU A 220 6.92 -0.06 10.83
CA LEU A 220 6.35 1.15 10.25
C LEU A 220 4.92 1.37 10.73
N GLY A 221 4.16 0.28 10.94
CA GLY A 221 2.83 0.35 11.55
C GLY A 221 2.85 0.91 12.97
N LYS A 222 3.87 0.56 13.78
CA LYS A 222 4.06 1.14 15.10
C LYS A 222 4.40 2.63 15.02
N GLN A 223 5.26 3.01 14.10
CA GLN A 223 5.64 4.40 13.86
C GLN A 223 4.43 5.25 13.44
N ALA A 224 3.57 4.72 12.54
CA ALA A 224 2.32 5.37 12.18
C ALA A 224 1.36 5.49 13.37
N GLU A 225 1.20 4.41 14.17
CA GLU A 225 0.38 4.44 15.39
C GLU A 225 0.83 5.54 16.36
N ASP A 226 2.14 5.68 16.57
CA ASP A 226 2.70 6.73 17.44
C ASP A 226 2.48 8.14 16.86
N GLU A 227 2.54 8.32 15.55
CA GLU A 227 2.23 9.58 14.87
C GLU A 227 0.76 9.97 15.09
N PHE A 228 -0.18 9.05 14.87
CA PHE A 228 -1.60 9.27 15.19
C PHE A 228 -1.82 9.59 16.69
N ALA A 229 -1.12 8.88 17.58
CA ALA A 229 -1.26 9.08 19.03
C ALA A 229 -0.77 10.45 19.51
N ASN A 230 0.20 11.03 18.81
CA ASN A 230 0.78 12.32 19.16
C ASN A 230 0.14 13.51 18.44
N PHE A 231 -0.60 13.26 17.37
CA PHE A 231 -1.20 14.33 16.58
C PHE A 231 -2.29 15.06 17.36
N THR A 232 -2.17 16.38 17.42
CA THR A 232 -3.19 17.32 17.93
C THR A 232 -3.61 18.21 16.77
N PRO A 233 -4.87 18.19 16.35
CA PRO A 233 -5.36 19.05 15.28
C PRO A 233 -5.27 20.53 15.66
N PRO A 234 -5.07 21.44 14.68
CA PRO A 234 -4.96 22.87 14.99
C PRO A 234 -6.28 23.48 15.52
N ASP A 235 -7.41 22.89 15.17
CA ASP A 235 -8.76 23.37 15.51
C ASP A 235 -9.43 22.58 16.65
N ASP A 236 -8.72 21.66 17.33
CA ASP A 236 -9.21 20.89 18.47
C ASP A 236 -8.05 20.57 19.43
N PRO A 237 -8.12 20.94 20.73
CA PRO A 237 -7.02 20.70 21.66
C PRO A 237 -6.83 19.23 22.05
N ARG A 238 -7.77 18.36 21.68
CA ARG A 238 -7.71 16.92 21.95
C ARG A 238 -6.81 16.21 20.95
N LYS A 239 -6.09 15.22 21.41
CA LYS A 239 -5.30 14.35 20.54
C LYS A 239 -6.20 13.49 19.64
N PHE A 240 -5.70 13.10 18.49
CA PHE A 240 -6.43 12.29 17.49
C PHE A 240 -7.15 11.07 18.10
N PRO A 241 -6.53 10.22 18.99
CA PRO A 241 -7.22 9.06 19.55
C PRO A 241 -8.36 9.40 20.52
N GLN A 242 -8.44 10.63 21.02
CA GLN A 242 -9.56 11.10 21.84
C GLN A 242 -10.78 11.49 20.99
N LEU A 243 -10.56 11.74 19.68
CA LEU A 243 -11.59 12.10 18.70
C LEU A 243 -12.04 10.88 17.90
N TYR A 244 -11.12 10.05 17.48
CA TYR A 244 -11.34 8.93 16.57
C TYR A 244 -10.59 7.69 16.99
N THR A 245 -11.26 6.55 17.02
CA THR A 245 -10.61 5.27 17.35
C THR A 245 -9.61 4.87 16.25
N VAL A 246 -8.35 4.74 16.62
CA VAL A 246 -7.26 4.22 15.78
C VAL A 246 -6.92 2.81 16.24
N GLN A 247 -6.86 1.87 15.32
CA GLN A 247 -6.51 0.49 15.62
C GLN A 247 -5.35 0.05 14.73
N ARG A 248 -4.22 -0.29 15.34
CA ARG A 248 -3.20 -1.11 14.67
C ARG A 248 -3.54 -2.58 14.86
N LEU A 249 -3.68 -3.31 13.77
CA LEU A 249 -4.04 -4.72 13.82
C LEU A 249 -2.87 -5.55 14.37
N LYS A 250 -3.17 -6.32 15.40
CA LYS A 250 -2.31 -7.38 15.94
C LYS A 250 -2.91 -8.76 15.70
N THR A 251 -4.20 -8.81 15.43
CA THR A 251 -4.99 -9.98 15.07
C THR A 251 -5.80 -9.67 13.81
N ASN A 252 -6.40 -10.68 13.19
CA ASN A 252 -7.25 -10.53 12.01
C ASN A 252 -8.67 -10.02 12.32
N ALA A 253 -8.84 -9.26 13.41
CA ALA A 253 -10.13 -8.70 13.82
C ALA A 253 -10.12 -7.17 13.80
N ILE A 254 -11.05 -6.57 13.05
CA ILE A 254 -11.24 -5.12 13.00
C ILE A 254 -12.32 -4.72 14.00
N ASN A 255 -11.98 -3.77 14.89
CA ASN A 255 -12.95 -3.16 15.78
C ASN A 255 -13.99 -2.36 14.95
N PRO A 256 -15.29 -2.64 15.09
CA PRO A 256 -16.32 -1.91 14.36
C PRO A 256 -16.30 -0.38 14.56
N ALA A 257 -15.83 0.08 15.72
CA ALA A 257 -15.68 1.50 16.03
C ALA A 257 -14.43 2.15 15.44
N ALA A 258 -13.49 1.36 14.91
CA ALA A 258 -12.25 1.90 14.36
C ALA A 258 -12.51 2.81 13.16
N LYS A 259 -12.03 4.05 13.22
CA LYS A 259 -12.07 5.03 12.15
C LYS A 259 -10.81 4.99 11.28
N VAL A 260 -9.67 4.66 11.88
CA VAL A 260 -8.41 4.40 11.19
C VAL A 260 -7.94 3.00 11.56
N VAL A 261 -7.67 2.19 10.54
CA VAL A 261 -7.11 0.85 10.69
C VAL A 261 -5.70 0.85 10.10
N ILE A 262 -4.71 0.54 10.92
CA ILE A 262 -3.30 0.44 10.51
C ILE A 262 -2.95 -1.04 10.40
N THR A 263 -2.45 -1.48 9.26
CA THR A 263 -2.06 -2.88 9.06
C THR A 263 -1.01 -3.00 7.94
N THR A 264 -0.39 -4.18 7.86
CA THR A 264 0.44 -4.56 6.72
C THR A 264 -0.40 -5.13 5.60
N ILE A 265 0.09 -5.05 4.36
CA ILE A 265 -0.61 -5.60 3.20
C ILE A 265 -0.70 -7.13 3.27
N GLN A 266 0.29 -7.79 3.88
CA GLN A 266 0.33 -9.23 4.09
C GLN A 266 -0.81 -9.69 5.00
N ARG A 267 -1.02 -9.01 6.13
CA ARG A 267 -2.12 -9.31 7.06
C ARG A 267 -3.47 -9.05 6.40
N LEU A 268 -3.62 -7.93 5.69
CA LEU A 268 -4.86 -7.63 4.98
C LEU A 268 -5.22 -8.71 3.96
N PHE A 269 -4.22 -9.20 3.22
CA PHE A 269 -4.42 -10.30 2.28
C PHE A 269 -4.86 -11.60 2.97
N SER A 270 -4.24 -11.96 4.10
CA SER A 270 -4.66 -13.08 4.93
C SER A 270 -6.13 -12.93 5.38
N MET A 271 -6.52 -11.73 5.83
CA MET A 271 -7.90 -11.45 6.21
C MET A 271 -8.89 -11.60 5.05
N LEU A 272 -8.54 -11.13 3.84
CA LEU A 272 -9.38 -11.27 2.66
C LEU A 272 -9.56 -12.73 2.23
N LYS A 273 -8.59 -13.60 2.53
CA LYS A 273 -8.73 -15.05 2.37
C LYS A 273 -9.63 -15.70 3.43
N GLY A 274 -10.05 -14.97 4.45
CA GLY A 274 -10.82 -15.51 5.57
C GLY A 274 -9.99 -16.24 6.62
N GLU A 275 -8.66 -16.07 6.64
CA GLU A 275 -7.79 -16.64 7.67
C GLU A 275 -8.02 -15.93 8.99
N THR A 276 -8.27 -16.68 10.07
CA THR A 276 -8.54 -16.14 11.40
C THR A 276 -7.27 -15.76 12.15
N GLU A 277 -6.16 -16.43 11.81
CA GLU A 277 -4.85 -16.23 12.42
C GLU A 277 -3.82 -15.83 11.38
N PHE A 278 -2.86 -15.03 11.78
CA PHE A 278 -1.75 -14.60 10.96
C PHE A 278 -0.48 -14.54 11.79
N ASP A 279 0.57 -15.20 11.32
CA ASP A 279 1.87 -15.19 12.01
C ASP A 279 2.53 -13.81 11.88
N ALA A 280 2.71 -13.16 13.04
CA ALA A 280 3.33 -11.83 13.13
C ALA A 280 4.78 -11.81 12.60
N ALA A 281 5.48 -12.94 12.56
CA ALA A 281 6.82 -13.02 11.97
C ALA A 281 6.82 -12.66 10.47
N ASN A 282 5.70 -12.87 9.77
CA ASN A 282 5.54 -12.48 8.38
C ASN A 282 5.45 -10.95 8.16
N GLU A 283 5.25 -10.16 9.23
CA GLU A 283 5.24 -8.69 9.16
C GLU A 283 6.64 -8.07 9.35
N GLU A 284 7.64 -8.83 9.80
CA GLU A 284 9.00 -8.33 10.02
C GLU A 284 9.75 -8.10 8.69
N GLY A 285 9.46 -8.94 7.69
CA GLY A 285 10.00 -8.82 6.33
C GLY A 285 9.17 -7.90 5.45
N SER A 286 9.83 -7.27 4.46
CA SER A 286 9.10 -6.65 3.36
C SER A 286 8.49 -7.73 2.47
N GLY A 287 7.23 -7.59 2.12
CA GLY A 287 6.60 -8.45 1.12
C GLY A 287 7.33 -8.41 -0.23
N PHE A 288 8.06 -7.33 -0.50
CA PHE A 288 8.89 -7.14 -1.67
C PHE A 288 10.23 -7.92 -1.60
N ASP A 289 10.83 -8.03 -0.40
CA ASP A 289 12.13 -8.72 -0.20
C ASP A 289 11.97 -10.25 -0.16
N SER A 290 10.78 -10.76 0.12
CA SER A 290 10.47 -12.20 0.16
C SER A 290 10.25 -12.82 -1.22
N ALA A 291 10.57 -12.13 -2.29
CA ALA A 291 10.40 -12.56 -3.67
C ALA A 291 11.23 -13.81 -4.03
N LYS A 292 10.76 -14.98 -3.58
CA LYS A 292 10.78 -16.13 -4.49
C LYS A 292 9.74 -15.82 -5.56
N PRO A 293 10.10 -15.89 -6.85
CA PRO A 293 9.11 -15.85 -7.90
C PRO A 293 8.01 -16.86 -7.52
N TRP A 294 6.77 -16.41 -7.44
CA TRP A 294 5.65 -17.29 -7.14
C TRP A 294 5.65 -18.44 -8.16
N GLN A 295 5.82 -19.67 -7.69
CA GLN A 295 5.73 -20.85 -8.56
C GLN A 295 4.26 -21.31 -8.56
N GLY A 296 3.49 -20.87 -9.57
CA GLY A 296 2.08 -21.19 -9.75
C GLY A 296 1.25 -19.94 -10.07
N GLU A 297 -0.05 -20.13 -10.28
CA GLU A 297 -0.98 -19.00 -10.40
C GLU A 297 -1.04 -18.24 -9.08
N PRO A 298 -0.95 -16.89 -9.09
CA PRO A 298 -1.07 -16.11 -7.86
C PRO A 298 -2.44 -16.39 -7.24
N PRO A 299 -2.53 -16.62 -5.91
CA PRO A 299 -3.81 -16.83 -5.26
C PRO A 299 -4.68 -15.60 -5.48
N GLN A 300 -5.88 -15.83 -6.02
CA GLN A 300 -6.83 -14.77 -6.28
C GLN A 300 -7.44 -14.26 -4.97
N VAL A 301 -7.66 -12.95 -4.90
CA VAL A 301 -8.48 -12.35 -3.85
C VAL A 301 -9.92 -12.74 -4.13
N VAL A 302 -10.63 -13.21 -3.09
CA VAL A 302 -12.04 -13.59 -3.17
C VAL A 302 -12.90 -12.61 -2.35
N TYR A 303 -14.20 -12.53 -2.68
CA TYR A 303 -15.12 -11.68 -1.92
C TYR A 303 -15.20 -12.11 -0.45
N ASN A 304 -15.05 -11.14 0.45
CA ASN A 304 -15.17 -11.35 1.90
C ASN A 304 -16.31 -10.48 2.46
N ALA A 305 -17.40 -11.10 2.87
CA ALA A 305 -18.57 -10.40 3.42
C ALA A 305 -18.26 -9.64 4.74
N GLY A 306 -17.22 -10.05 5.49
CA GLY A 306 -16.79 -9.36 6.71
C GLY A 306 -15.98 -8.08 6.42
N ILE A 307 -15.36 -8.01 5.24
CA ILE A 307 -14.59 -6.86 4.77
C ILE A 307 -14.96 -6.62 3.30
N PRO A 308 -16.18 -6.14 3.01
CA PRO A 308 -16.65 -5.95 1.64
C PRO A 308 -15.85 -4.85 0.91
N PRO A 309 -15.92 -4.78 -0.42
CA PRO A 309 -15.18 -3.78 -1.21
C PRO A 309 -15.37 -2.33 -0.76
N GLU A 310 -16.55 -1.99 -0.28
CA GLU A 310 -16.90 -0.65 0.21
C GLU A 310 -16.57 -0.39 1.70
N PHE A 311 -15.80 -1.28 2.34
CA PHE A 311 -15.53 -1.21 3.78
C PHE A 311 -14.69 0.01 4.18
N PHE A 312 -13.77 0.44 3.33
CA PHE A 312 -12.94 1.63 3.51
C PHE A 312 -13.28 2.69 2.46
N ASN A 313 -13.37 3.96 2.87
CA ASN A 313 -13.53 5.07 1.91
C ASN A 313 -12.20 5.52 1.31
N PHE A 314 -11.12 5.43 2.10
CA PHE A 314 -9.78 5.82 1.71
C PHE A 314 -8.76 4.75 2.11
N ILE A 315 -7.79 4.54 1.26
CA ILE A 315 -6.62 3.71 1.53
C ILE A 315 -5.38 4.57 1.34
N ILE A 316 -4.60 4.73 2.38
CA ILE A 316 -3.31 5.44 2.35
C ILE A 316 -2.22 4.38 2.44
N VAL A 317 -1.33 4.32 1.46
CA VAL A 317 -0.26 3.33 1.38
C VAL A 317 1.07 4.02 1.57
N ASP A 318 1.71 3.79 2.71
CA ASP A 318 3.05 4.28 2.96
C ASP A 318 4.10 3.39 2.28
N GLU A 319 5.15 4.00 1.75
CA GLU A 319 6.17 3.35 0.90
C GLU A 319 5.54 2.53 -0.24
N CYS A 320 4.54 3.11 -0.91
CA CYS A 320 3.68 2.44 -1.87
C CYS A 320 4.43 1.80 -3.04
N HIS A 321 5.64 2.26 -3.37
CA HIS A 321 6.49 1.68 -4.42
C HIS A 321 6.83 0.21 -4.16
N ARG A 322 6.62 -0.32 -2.93
CA ARG A 322 6.82 -1.72 -2.56
C ARG A 322 5.54 -2.55 -2.60
N SER A 323 4.37 -1.91 -2.48
CA SER A 323 3.07 -2.58 -2.28
C SER A 323 2.20 -2.67 -3.53
N ILE A 324 2.62 -2.11 -4.67
CA ILE A 324 1.79 -2.02 -5.88
C ILE A 324 2.09 -3.11 -6.92
N TYR A 325 3.00 -4.04 -6.63
CA TYR A 325 3.41 -5.06 -7.59
C TYR A 325 2.65 -6.37 -7.42
N GLU A 326 2.33 -7.00 -8.55
CA GLU A 326 1.78 -8.35 -8.65
C GLU A 326 0.58 -8.62 -7.73
N LEU A 327 0.74 -9.57 -6.81
CA LEU A 327 -0.30 -10.01 -5.87
C LEU A 327 -0.87 -8.86 -5.02
N TRP A 328 -0.01 -7.94 -4.57
CA TRP A 328 -0.43 -6.86 -3.68
C TRP A 328 -1.32 -5.82 -4.37
N SER A 329 -1.15 -5.64 -5.68
CA SER A 329 -2.05 -4.77 -6.45
C SER A 329 -3.50 -5.25 -6.42
N GLN A 330 -3.74 -6.57 -6.42
CA GLN A 330 -5.08 -7.14 -6.33
C GLN A 330 -5.78 -6.78 -5.02
N VAL A 331 -5.04 -6.77 -3.90
CA VAL A 331 -5.57 -6.37 -2.59
C VAL A 331 -6.03 -4.91 -2.60
N LEU A 332 -5.26 -4.02 -3.23
CA LEU A 332 -5.63 -2.61 -3.35
C LEU A 332 -6.81 -2.38 -4.30
N LEU A 333 -6.90 -3.19 -5.37
CA LEU A 333 -7.98 -3.13 -6.37
C LEU A 333 -9.28 -3.81 -5.92
N TYR A 334 -9.24 -4.55 -4.82
CA TYR A 334 -10.42 -5.15 -4.21
C TYR A 334 -11.39 -4.09 -3.68
N PHE A 335 -10.88 -2.97 -3.16
CA PHE A 335 -11.69 -1.96 -2.50
C PHE A 335 -12.21 -0.87 -3.44
N ASP A 336 -13.47 -0.45 -3.25
CA ASP A 336 -14.05 0.76 -3.84
C ASP A 336 -13.68 1.99 -2.99
N SER A 337 -12.43 2.38 -3.05
CA SER A 337 -11.85 3.42 -2.19
C SER A 337 -11.03 4.43 -3.00
N PHE A 338 -10.89 5.63 -2.48
CA PHE A 338 -9.82 6.52 -2.92
C PHE A 338 -8.48 5.99 -2.45
N LEU A 339 -7.50 5.89 -3.35
CA LEU A 339 -6.18 5.34 -3.08
C LEU A 339 -5.12 6.43 -3.12
N VAL A 340 -4.40 6.62 -2.01
CA VAL A 340 -3.31 7.59 -1.88
C VAL A 340 -2.01 6.84 -1.64
N GLY A 341 -1.04 7.01 -2.53
CA GLY A 341 0.31 6.48 -2.37
C GLY A 341 1.26 7.53 -1.82
N LEU A 342 2.05 7.16 -0.81
CA LEU A 342 3.15 7.95 -0.27
C LEU A 342 4.47 7.26 -0.60
N THR A 343 5.44 7.98 -1.12
CA THR A 343 6.78 7.43 -1.39
C THR A 343 7.83 8.53 -1.48
N ALA A 344 9.08 8.21 -1.17
CA ALA A 344 10.21 9.09 -1.46
C ALA A 344 10.76 8.87 -2.88
N THR A 345 10.63 7.66 -3.43
CA THR A 345 11.31 7.20 -4.63
C THR A 345 10.35 6.46 -5.57
N PRO A 346 9.43 7.20 -6.25
CA PRO A 346 8.52 6.57 -7.20
C PRO A 346 9.29 6.04 -8.42
N ALA A 347 8.98 4.81 -8.83
CA ALA A 347 9.40 4.27 -10.12
C ALA A 347 8.32 4.57 -11.19
N GLY A 348 8.66 4.46 -12.47
CA GLY A 348 7.70 4.67 -13.56
C GLY A 348 6.44 3.80 -13.46
N LYS A 349 6.59 2.53 -13.02
CA LYS A 349 5.46 1.64 -12.74
C LYS A 349 4.58 2.14 -11.59
N THR A 350 5.16 2.79 -10.57
CA THR A 350 4.40 3.39 -9.46
C THR A 350 3.51 4.51 -9.98
N ILE A 351 4.06 5.42 -10.77
CA ILE A 351 3.32 6.53 -11.38
C ILE A 351 2.18 5.99 -12.27
N GLY A 352 2.45 4.96 -13.08
CA GLY A 352 1.45 4.30 -13.92
C GLY A 352 0.30 3.67 -13.11
N PHE A 353 0.59 3.00 -11.99
CA PHE A 353 -0.44 2.41 -11.11
C PHE A 353 -1.37 3.47 -10.52
N PHE A 354 -0.87 4.66 -10.22
CA PHE A 354 -1.66 5.81 -9.75
C PHE A 354 -2.22 6.67 -10.89
N ASN A 355 -2.46 6.10 -12.08
CA ASN A 355 -3.05 6.76 -13.26
C ASN A 355 -2.31 8.02 -13.70
N GLN A 356 -0.99 8.08 -13.47
CA GLN A 356 -0.12 9.26 -13.69
C GLN A 356 -0.52 10.48 -12.84
N ASN A 357 -1.42 10.34 -11.88
CA ASN A 357 -1.84 11.41 -10.97
C ASN A 357 -0.83 11.64 -9.85
N LEU A 358 0.31 12.22 -10.19
CA LEU A 358 1.35 12.65 -9.26
C LEU A 358 1.01 14.06 -8.77
N VAL A 359 0.26 14.15 -7.67
CA VAL A 359 -0.24 15.43 -7.12
C VAL A 359 0.84 16.25 -6.42
N MET A 360 1.91 15.60 -5.98
CA MET A 360 3.03 16.26 -5.31
C MET A 360 4.34 15.59 -5.68
N GLN A 361 5.32 16.41 -6.07
CA GLN A 361 6.70 16.00 -6.29
C GLN A 361 7.62 16.87 -5.45
N TYR A 362 8.26 16.25 -4.46
CA TYR A 362 9.24 16.88 -3.59
C TYR A 362 10.41 15.94 -3.39
N GLY A 363 11.42 16.11 -4.23
CA GLY A 363 12.60 15.26 -4.27
C GLY A 363 13.68 15.65 -3.26
N HIS A 364 14.75 14.86 -3.21
CA HIS A 364 15.87 15.11 -2.30
C HIS A 364 16.54 16.48 -2.53
N ALA A 365 16.75 16.86 -3.78
CA ALA A 365 17.40 18.14 -4.13
C ALA A 365 16.59 19.36 -3.62
N GLU A 366 15.25 19.32 -3.76
CA GLU A 366 14.35 20.36 -3.25
C GLU A 366 14.39 20.38 -1.71
N ALA A 367 14.40 19.19 -1.08
CA ALA A 367 14.48 19.07 0.39
C ALA A 367 15.80 19.58 0.96
N VAL A 368 16.91 19.45 0.24
CA VAL A 368 18.21 20.04 0.60
C VAL A 368 18.16 21.57 0.47
N THR A 369 17.58 22.08 -0.62
CA THR A 369 17.42 23.52 -0.84
C THR A 369 16.59 24.17 0.26
N ASP A 370 15.53 23.49 0.72
CA ASP A 370 14.67 23.96 1.80
C ASP A 370 15.25 23.74 3.22
N GLY A 371 16.44 23.12 3.32
CA GLY A 371 17.08 22.81 4.61
C GLY A 371 16.40 21.70 5.42
N VAL A 372 15.50 20.93 4.80
CA VAL A 372 14.85 19.75 5.39
C VAL A 372 15.78 18.56 5.42
N ASN A 373 16.60 18.41 4.37
CA ASN A 373 17.62 17.38 4.25
C ASN A 373 19.02 18.01 4.10
N VAL A 374 20.02 17.21 4.31
CA VAL A 374 21.42 17.56 4.02
C VAL A 374 21.84 16.88 2.71
N ASP A 375 22.72 17.53 1.98
CA ASP A 375 23.30 16.94 0.79
C ASP A 375 24.22 15.78 1.17
N PHE A 376 24.64 14.99 0.18
CA PHE A 376 25.48 13.82 0.40
C PHE A 376 26.55 13.69 -0.70
N ASP A 377 27.73 13.23 -0.26
CA ASP A 377 28.80 12.85 -1.16
C ASP A 377 28.86 11.36 -1.36
N VAL A 378 29.11 10.93 -2.59
CA VAL A 378 29.23 9.50 -2.95
C VAL A 378 30.69 9.12 -3.11
N TYR A 379 31.24 8.44 -2.11
CA TYR A 379 32.57 7.87 -2.17
C TYR A 379 32.52 6.42 -2.68
N ARG A 380 33.24 6.13 -3.76
CA ARG A 380 33.35 4.78 -4.32
C ARG A 380 34.72 4.20 -4.01
N ILE A 381 34.77 3.22 -3.15
CA ILE A 381 36.02 2.46 -2.88
C ILE A 381 36.10 1.34 -3.89
N ARG A 382 37.08 1.43 -4.79
CA ARG A 382 37.37 0.43 -5.82
C ARG A 382 38.59 -0.40 -5.40
N THR A 383 38.44 -1.72 -5.48
CA THR A 383 39.52 -2.67 -5.28
C THR A 383 39.66 -3.57 -6.51
N LYS A 384 40.81 -4.21 -6.71
CA LYS A 384 40.97 -5.18 -7.82
C LYS A 384 39.90 -6.26 -7.81
N VAL A 385 39.46 -6.68 -6.62
CA VAL A 385 38.41 -7.69 -6.42
C VAL A 385 37.04 -7.17 -6.80
N THR A 386 36.73 -5.91 -6.48
CA THR A 386 35.42 -5.30 -6.87
C THR A 386 35.30 -5.00 -8.35
N GLU A 387 36.44 -4.85 -9.06
CA GLU A 387 36.43 -4.55 -10.50
C GLU A 387 36.51 -5.80 -11.37
N LYS A 388 37.33 -6.78 -10.99
CA LYS A 388 37.69 -7.94 -11.85
C LYS A 388 37.21 -9.28 -11.28
N GLY A 389 36.77 -9.34 -10.03
CA GLY A 389 36.61 -10.61 -9.32
C GLY A 389 37.96 -11.15 -8.82
N SER A 390 37.98 -12.39 -8.39
CA SER A 390 39.19 -13.08 -7.95
C SER A 390 39.06 -14.60 -8.09
N THR A 391 40.17 -15.29 -7.98
CA THR A 391 40.24 -16.76 -7.96
C THR A 391 40.89 -17.21 -6.66
N ILE A 392 40.26 -18.18 -5.98
CA ILE A 392 40.82 -18.90 -4.85
C ILE A 392 41.39 -20.20 -5.43
N TYR A 393 42.69 -20.34 -5.41
CA TYR A 393 43.37 -21.52 -5.95
C TYR A 393 43.28 -22.68 -4.96
N ALA A 394 42.93 -23.87 -5.44
CA ALA A 394 42.81 -25.07 -4.62
C ALA A 394 44.15 -25.50 -3.98
N GLY A 395 45.26 -25.23 -4.65
CA GLY A 395 46.62 -25.53 -4.16
C GLY A 395 46.89 -27.03 -3.91
N ASP A 396 48.16 -27.43 -3.91
CA ASP A 396 48.56 -28.83 -3.69
C ASP A 396 48.35 -29.30 -2.25
N THR A 397 48.23 -28.39 -1.29
CA THR A 397 48.05 -28.69 0.15
C THR A 397 46.55 -28.61 0.59
N GLY A 398 45.65 -28.31 -0.31
CA GLY A 398 44.23 -28.16 -0.07
C GLY A 398 43.85 -26.88 0.68
N VAL A 399 42.94 -26.12 0.11
CA VAL A 399 42.38 -24.91 0.72
C VAL A 399 40.94 -25.21 1.19
N TYR A 400 40.68 -24.96 2.46
CA TYR A 400 39.32 -25.07 3.01
C TYR A 400 38.59 -23.73 2.90
N VAL A 401 37.38 -23.78 2.42
CA VAL A 401 36.48 -22.62 2.36
C VAL A 401 35.23 -22.85 3.22
N ASP A 402 34.81 -21.81 3.91
CA ASP A 402 33.56 -21.83 4.65
C ASP A 402 32.38 -21.69 3.70
N LYS A 403 31.61 -22.76 3.51
CA LYS A 403 30.35 -22.73 2.74
C LYS A 403 29.18 -22.63 3.68
N ARG A 404 28.33 -21.64 3.43
CA ARG A 404 27.10 -21.42 4.17
C ARG A 404 25.88 -21.71 3.32
N HIS A 405 25.02 -22.57 3.79
CA HIS A 405 23.79 -22.88 3.05
C HIS A 405 22.83 -21.68 3.08
N LYS A 406 22.36 -21.23 1.89
CA LYS A 406 21.56 -20.00 1.76
C LYS A 406 20.26 -20.00 2.56
N LEU A 407 19.59 -21.15 2.66
CA LEU A 407 18.30 -21.30 3.35
C LEU A 407 18.43 -21.62 4.83
N THR A 408 19.22 -22.67 5.15
CA THR A 408 19.33 -23.19 6.52
C THR A 408 20.37 -22.47 7.37
N ARG A 409 21.22 -21.64 6.75
CA ARG A 409 22.37 -20.96 7.40
C ARG A 409 23.39 -21.92 8.01
N ALA A 410 23.28 -23.20 7.76
CA ALA A 410 24.26 -24.18 8.20
C ALA A 410 25.63 -23.91 7.57
N GLU A 411 26.67 -23.87 8.36
CA GLU A 411 28.05 -23.66 7.94
C GLU A 411 28.79 -25.00 7.89
N ARG A 412 29.59 -25.17 6.86
CA ARG A 412 30.51 -26.31 6.74
C ARG A 412 31.81 -25.88 6.10
N LEU A 413 32.90 -26.42 6.58
CA LEU A 413 34.19 -26.35 5.92
C LEU A 413 34.20 -27.35 4.78
N GLU A 414 34.51 -26.89 3.57
CA GLU A 414 34.63 -27.74 2.39
C GLU A 414 36.01 -27.55 1.76
N LEU A 415 36.68 -28.67 1.50
CA LEU A 415 37.96 -28.67 0.83
C LEU A 415 37.77 -28.34 -0.66
N LEU A 416 38.46 -27.32 -1.16
CA LEU A 416 38.45 -27.00 -2.56
C LEU A 416 39.27 -28.05 -3.35
N THR A 417 38.58 -28.76 -4.23
CA THR A 417 39.21 -29.73 -5.15
C THR A 417 39.52 -29.11 -6.51
N GLN A 418 39.01 -27.93 -6.79
CA GLN A 418 39.25 -27.15 -8.00
C GLN A 418 39.30 -25.66 -7.66
N ASP A 419 39.95 -24.86 -8.50
CA ASP A 419 39.97 -23.42 -8.33
C ASP A 419 38.62 -22.80 -8.37
N LEU A 420 38.30 -21.97 -7.37
CA LEU A 420 37.04 -21.24 -7.27
C LEU A 420 37.24 -19.82 -7.81
N THR A 421 36.75 -19.58 -9.03
CA THR A 421 36.77 -18.24 -9.65
C THR A 421 35.40 -17.59 -9.45
N TYR A 422 35.38 -16.34 -9.02
CA TYR A 422 34.16 -15.54 -8.90
C TYR A 422 34.35 -14.17 -9.56
N THR A 423 33.26 -13.69 -10.17
CA THR A 423 33.17 -12.38 -10.81
C THR A 423 32.90 -11.28 -9.81
N ALA A 424 33.11 -10.02 -10.20
CA ALA A 424 32.75 -8.85 -9.40
C ALA A 424 31.26 -8.84 -8.98
N ASN A 425 30.37 -9.35 -9.84
CA ASN A 425 28.94 -9.40 -9.57
C ASN A 425 28.53 -10.49 -8.55
N GLN A 426 29.39 -11.48 -8.32
CA GLN A 426 29.16 -12.54 -7.33
C GLN A 426 29.67 -12.15 -5.94
N LEU A 427 30.50 -11.11 -5.86
CA LEU A 427 30.98 -10.56 -4.60
C LEU A 427 29.79 -9.98 -3.82
N ASP A 428 29.75 -10.26 -2.51
CA ASP A 428 28.66 -9.92 -1.59
C ASP A 428 27.28 -10.57 -1.90
N ARG A 429 27.24 -11.42 -2.92
CA ARG A 429 26.05 -12.25 -3.23
C ARG A 429 26.29 -13.73 -2.94
N ASP A 430 27.34 -14.27 -3.51
CA ASP A 430 27.67 -15.68 -3.45
C ASP A 430 28.99 -15.90 -2.68
N VAL A 431 29.87 -14.90 -2.67
CA VAL A 431 31.18 -14.93 -2.00
C VAL A 431 31.33 -13.70 -1.11
N VAL A 432 31.63 -13.92 0.17
CA VAL A 432 31.96 -12.87 1.14
C VAL A 432 33.45 -12.89 1.40
N SER A 433 34.16 -11.79 1.13
CA SER A 433 35.60 -11.63 1.35
C SER A 433 35.85 -10.75 2.57
N GLU A 434 36.25 -11.36 3.70
CA GLU A 434 36.59 -10.60 4.92
C GLU A 434 37.75 -9.61 4.69
N SER A 435 38.74 -9.98 3.88
CA SER A 435 39.86 -9.12 3.57
C SER A 435 39.42 -7.87 2.81
N GLN A 436 38.43 -7.99 1.93
CA GLN A 436 37.86 -6.87 1.23
C GLN A 436 37.07 -5.96 2.16
N ILE A 437 36.17 -6.52 2.99
CA ILE A 437 35.41 -5.75 3.98
C ILE A 437 36.38 -4.97 4.87
N ARG A 438 37.47 -5.60 5.32
CA ARG A 438 38.50 -4.95 6.10
C ARG A 438 39.16 -3.80 5.33
N THR A 439 39.53 -4.00 4.05
CA THR A 439 40.08 -2.96 3.20
C THR A 439 39.11 -1.77 3.05
N VAL A 440 37.83 -2.03 2.83
CA VAL A 440 36.80 -0.97 2.73
C VAL A 440 36.74 -0.16 4.02
N ILE A 441 36.72 -0.85 5.18
CA ILE A 441 36.65 -0.19 6.50
C ILE A 441 37.94 0.61 6.75
N GLN A 442 39.09 0.09 6.40
CA GLN A 442 40.36 0.81 6.53
C GLN A 442 40.39 2.06 5.63
N GLN A 443 39.99 1.95 4.38
CA GLN A 443 39.94 3.10 3.47
C GLN A 443 38.93 4.15 3.93
N PHE A 444 37.79 3.72 4.47
CA PHE A 444 36.83 4.64 5.07
C PHE A 444 37.46 5.42 6.24
N ARG A 445 38.15 4.72 7.17
CA ARG A 445 38.80 5.33 8.31
C ARG A 445 39.95 6.28 7.90
N ASP A 446 40.82 5.80 6.99
CA ASP A 446 42.10 6.47 6.72
C ASP A 446 42.00 7.56 5.64
N LYS A 447 40.99 7.48 4.76
CA LYS A 447 40.82 8.42 3.66
C LYS A 447 39.51 9.17 3.73
N VAL A 448 38.35 8.45 3.75
CA VAL A 448 37.04 9.09 3.66
C VAL A 448 36.72 9.90 4.92
N LEU A 449 37.01 9.36 6.10
CA LEU A 449 36.68 10.04 7.35
C LEU A 449 37.44 11.37 7.52
N PRO A 450 38.79 11.44 7.33
CA PRO A 450 39.52 12.71 7.40
C PRO A 450 39.12 13.71 6.30
N GLU A 451 38.77 13.22 5.11
CA GLU A 451 38.41 14.06 3.98
C GLU A 451 37.00 14.64 4.13
N ALA A 452 36.02 13.79 4.50
CA ALA A 452 34.63 14.21 4.67
C ALA A 452 34.39 14.94 6.00
N PHE A 453 35.16 14.66 7.03
CA PHE A 453 34.98 15.21 8.40
C PHE A 453 36.33 15.61 9.03
N PRO A 454 37.05 16.61 8.49
CA PRO A 454 38.42 16.94 8.90
C PRO A 454 38.54 17.32 10.38
N ASP A 455 37.49 17.88 10.98
CA ASP A 455 37.48 18.34 12.37
C ASP A 455 37.01 17.27 13.37
N ARG A 456 36.62 16.08 12.91
CA ARG A 456 36.09 15.03 13.79
C ARG A 456 37.17 14.05 14.21
N LYS A 457 37.24 13.80 15.50
CA LYS A 457 38.13 12.78 16.11
C LYS A 457 37.44 11.43 16.30
N GLU A 458 36.11 11.39 16.23
CA GLU A 458 35.31 10.17 16.43
C GLU A 458 34.56 9.80 15.17
N VAL A 459 34.45 8.50 14.92
CA VAL A 459 33.67 7.96 13.81
C VAL A 459 32.19 8.28 14.04
N PRO A 460 31.50 8.97 13.11
CA PRO A 460 30.07 9.22 13.24
C PRO A 460 29.28 7.92 13.25
N ARG A 461 28.06 7.95 13.74
CA ARG A 461 27.13 6.82 13.63
C ARG A 461 27.00 6.44 12.16
N HIS A 462 27.26 5.20 11.83
CA HIS A 462 27.17 4.69 10.47
C HIS A 462 26.21 3.48 10.41
N SER A 463 25.55 3.33 9.29
CA SER A 463 24.77 2.14 8.98
C SER A 463 25.50 1.37 7.90
N SER A 464 25.79 0.10 8.14
CA SER A 464 26.28 -0.84 7.13
C SER A 464 25.19 -1.81 6.76
N SER A 465 24.85 -1.90 5.48
CA SER A 465 23.88 -2.86 4.97
C SER A 465 24.57 -3.80 3.98
N PRO A 466 25.04 -4.97 4.42
CA PRO A 466 25.53 -5.99 3.50
C PRO A 466 24.35 -6.59 2.71
N ARG A 467 24.53 -6.77 1.42
CA ARG A 467 23.51 -7.35 0.53
C ARG A 467 23.18 -8.81 0.84
N THR A 468 24.08 -9.52 1.47
CA THR A 468 23.84 -10.87 2.01
C THR A 468 24.04 -10.81 3.50
N THR A 469 22.98 -10.96 4.27
CA THR A 469 23.01 -10.89 5.71
C THR A 469 23.92 -11.97 6.34
N PRO A 470 25.13 -11.65 6.78
CA PRO A 470 25.63 -12.22 8.01
C PRO A 470 24.92 -11.49 9.15
N THR A 471 24.56 -12.18 10.21
CA THR A 471 23.96 -11.59 11.42
C THR A 471 24.67 -10.30 11.80
N PRO A 472 23.96 -9.24 12.25
CA PRO A 472 24.58 -7.95 12.64
C PRO A 472 25.74 -8.03 13.60
N THR A 473 25.86 -9.16 14.32
CA THR A 473 26.93 -9.49 15.27
C THR A 473 28.31 -9.66 14.62
N THR A 474 28.41 -10.11 13.37
CA THR A 474 29.72 -10.42 12.77
C THR A 474 30.39 -9.16 12.19
N LEU A 475 29.63 -8.22 11.65
CA LEU A 475 30.15 -6.94 11.15
C LEU A 475 30.52 -5.99 12.29
N SER A 476 29.69 -5.94 13.35
CA SER A 476 30.00 -5.14 14.54
C SER A 476 31.23 -5.66 15.30
N ALA A 477 31.46 -6.96 15.33
CA ALA A 477 32.61 -7.55 15.99
C ALA A 477 33.94 -7.32 15.22
N SER A 478 33.93 -7.39 13.88
CA SER A 478 35.14 -7.11 13.07
C SER A 478 35.44 -5.61 13.02
N SER A 479 34.42 -4.77 12.87
CA SER A 479 34.56 -3.30 12.91
C SER A 479 35.03 -2.84 14.31
N ALA A 480 34.46 -3.38 15.40
CA ALA A 480 34.88 -3.07 16.75
C ALA A 480 36.28 -3.57 17.10
N ARG A 481 36.74 -4.71 16.55
CA ARG A 481 38.10 -5.22 16.78
C ARG A 481 39.16 -4.40 16.05
N SER A 482 38.93 -3.93 14.82
CA SER A 482 39.89 -3.09 14.11
C SER A 482 39.99 -1.69 14.74
N LEU A 483 38.89 -1.14 15.25
CA LEU A 483 38.88 0.16 15.94
C LEU A 483 39.43 0.07 17.38
N ARG A 484 39.25 -1.06 18.12
CA ARG A 484 39.79 -1.23 19.50
C ARG A 484 41.31 -1.52 19.56
N ARG A 485 41.91 -2.12 18.55
CA ARG A 485 43.34 -2.43 18.61
C ARG A 485 44.24 -1.20 18.58
N GLU A 486 43.79 -0.08 18.02
CA GLU A 486 44.63 1.13 17.93
C GLU A 486 44.37 2.15 19.04
N THR A 487 43.19 2.15 19.69
CA THR A 487 42.97 2.96 20.90
C THR A 487 43.75 2.44 22.12
N SER A 488 44.19 1.17 22.12
CA SER A 488 45.02 0.62 23.18
C SER A 488 46.53 0.91 22.97
N SER A 489 46.97 1.18 21.73
CA SER A 489 48.38 1.56 21.46
C SER A 489 48.65 3.05 21.68
N ALA A 490 47.60 3.90 21.67
CA ALA A 490 47.72 5.34 21.94
C ALA A 490 47.72 5.71 23.42
N ARG A 491 47.57 4.72 24.35
CA ARG A 491 47.65 4.96 25.80
C ARG A 491 48.96 4.53 26.46
N LYS A 492 50.07 4.58 25.77
CA LYS A 492 51.39 4.62 26.41
C LYS A 492 51.92 6.02 26.29
N SER A 493 51.49 6.86 27.16
CA SER A 493 52.02 8.19 27.39
C SER A 493 53.34 8.13 28.17
N PRO A 494 54.22 9.13 27.99
CA PRO A 494 55.53 9.16 28.60
C PRO A 494 55.46 9.47 30.07
N THR A 495 56.28 8.75 30.82
CA THR A 495 56.67 9.06 32.19
C THR A 495 57.25 10.46 32.26
N ALA A 496 56.71 11.29 33.19
CA ALA A 496 57.27 12.54 33.58
C ALA A 496 58.60 12.34 34.33
N PRO A 497 59.60 13.22 34.13
CA PRO A 497 60.82 13.16 34.91
C PRO A 497 60.60 13.73 36.32
N ALA A 498 61.21 13.07 37.26
CA ALA A 498 61.30 13.55 38.66
C ALA A 498 62.13 14.83 38.70
N SER A 499 61.62 15.89 39.31
CA SER A 499 62.41 17.04 39.73
C SER A 499 62.86 16.83 41.17
N CYS A 500 64.20 16.80 41.36
CA CYS A 500 64.86 17.09 42.62
C CYS A 500 64.90 18.61 42.83
N ALA A 501 64.69 18.97 44.02
CA ALA A 501 65.04 20.09 44.86
C ALA A 501 63.82 20.84 45.40
#